data_b53d3e06fd78533f72a74b6336316679
#
_entry.id   b53d3e06fd78533f72a74b6336316679
#
_cell.length_a   1.000
_cell.length_b   1.000
_cell.length_c   1.000
_cell.angle_alpha   90.00
_cell.angle_beta   90.00
_cell.angle_gamma   90.00
#
_symmetry.space_group_name_H-M   'P 1'
#
loop_
_entity.id
_entity.type
_entity.pdbx_description
1 polymer ?
#
loop_
_entity_poly.entity_id
_entity_poly.type
_entity_poly.pdbx_seq_one_letter_code
_entity_poly.pdbx_strand_id
1 'polypeptide(L)'
;MLDYKPKDLFPMLWLSHFLLLQLYLFISWLTYLLIQKMTISSLLKGFSSFKFGLIFNYLMKIGTTILLTVLLIGVGKSLEQENKELDYQKQWISQGNYLTLETFQLNDNLWQEQLAGSGQAVDYFYRFYQDLVEKTQAGYVQTSNLPIKNFVKSEQIQQYQLTDTVDVYYANRNFLKSKGFNLPDTGTKKVILMPASTKGEEDKNQLLGKLIAYLSMKYEEQQKRTIEEMDVEIAYYEGDWSFFPYSDKRKENLYNPIISLVNDSDMMWDEKASLSTTGLNNPIKIENTVQHQKEITELVEKLSDGNHLKFSSIQAIQQEKVDSYRDAVRNFNILFALFGLLSMMISYFLLVTTFLLKRTDIITKKFMGWKLIDRYRSLLGLLLAVYSLPFMVLLFFAHALFPLLLFAGFTCLDILFVLFLGSKMEKRNVAQLLKGDIL
;
A
#
# COMPACT_ATOMS: atom_id res chain seq x y z
N MET A 1 -2.61 -2.19 17.45
CA MET A 1 -3.13 -1.98 16.07
C MET A 1 -3.21 -3.35 15.42
N LEU A 2 -4.40 -3.89 15.21
CA LEU A 2 -4.58 -5.22 14.63
C LEU A 2 -3.99 -5.21 13.23
N ASP A 3 -2.90 -5.94 13.01
CA ASP A 3 -2.34 -6.24 11.69
C ASP A 3 -3.32 -7.12 10.92
N TYR A 4 -4.33 -6.48 10.33
CA TYR A 4 -5.17 -7.15 9.35
C TYR A 4 -4.32 -7.41 8.11
N LYS A 5 -3.86 -8.64 7.97
CA LYS A 5 -3.22 -9.08 6.72
C LYS A 5 -4.26 -8.94 5.60
N PRO A 6 -3.89 -8.40 4.43
CA PRO A 6 -4.81 -8.31 3.28
C PRO A 6 -5.50 -9.63 2.93
N LYS A 7 -4.89 -10.77 3.28
CA LYS A 7 -5.43 -12.13 3.11
C LYS A 7 -6.72 -12.37 3.93
N ASP A 8 -6.90 -11.70 5.06
CA ASP A 8 -8.05 -11.94 5.96
C ASP A 8 -9.28 -11.09 5.55
N LEU A 9 -9.06 -9.96 4.88
CA LEU A 9 -10.13 -9.15 4.28
C LEU A 9 -10.71 -9.76 3.00
N PHE A 10 -9.94 -10.60 2.33
CA PHE A 10 -10.29 -11.19 1.04
C PHE A 10 -11.55 -12.08 1.09
N PRO A 11 -11.73 -13.00 2.07
CA PRO A 11 -12.97 -13.78 2.18
C PRO A 11 -14.20 -12.92 2.44
N MET A 12 -14.10 -11.87 3.25
CA MET A 12 -15.20 -10.95 3.53
C MET A 12 -15.57 -10.11 2.30
N LEU A 13 -14.61 -9.61 1.57
CA LEU A 13 -14.82 -8.91 0.31
C LEU A 13 -15.45 -9.86 -0.74
N TRP A 14 -14.95 -11.08 -0.87
CA TRP A 14 -15.53 -12.11 -1.74
C TRP A 14 -16.97 -12.44 -1.36
N LEU A 15 -17.26 -12.62 -0.09
CA LEU A 15 -18.61 -12.93 0.40
C LEU A 15 -19.58 -11.77 0.11
N SER A 16 -19.18 -10.53 0.36
CA SER A 16 -20.00 -9.35 0.07
C SER A 16 -20.27 -9.18 -1.43
N HIS A 17 -19.27 -9.42 -2.27
CA HIS A 17 -19.40 -9.33 -3.72
C HIS A 17 -20.22 -10.51 -4.30
N PHE A 18 -20.06 -11.70 -3.74
CA PHE A 18 -20.86 -12.86 -4.08
C PHE A 18 -22.34 -12.62 -3.73
N LEU A 19 -22.63 -12.05 -2.58
CA LEU A 19 -24.00 -11.69 -2.17
C LEU A 19 -24.60 -10.61 -3.09
N LEU A 20 -23.85 -9.60 -3.47
CA LEU A 20 -24.28 -8.58 -4.44
C LEU A 20 -24.54 -9.19 -5.82
N LEU A 21 -23.70 -10.11 -6.27
CA LEU A 21 -23.92 -10.84 -7.52
C LEU A 21 -25.17 -11.70 -7.46
N GLN A 22 -25.39 -12.42 -6.36
CA GLN A 22 -26.61 -13.23 -6.13
C GLN A 22 -27.86 -12.36 -6.10
N LEU A 23 -27.82 -11.23 -5.42
CA LEU A 23 -28.92 -10.26 -5.38
C LEU A 23 -29.23 -9.73 -6.77
N TYR A 24 -28.22 -9.41 -7.55
CA TYR A 24 -28.40 -8.94 -8.94
C TYR A 24 -28.99 -10.05 -9.84
N LEU A 25 -28.48 -11.28 -9.77
CA LEU A 25 -29.01 -12.42 -10.52
C LEU A 25 -30.46 -12.68 -10.12
N PHE A 26 -30.79 -12.58 -8.84
CA PHE A 26 -32.14 -12.72 -8.33
C PHE A 26 -33.07 -11.61 -8.86
N ILE A 27 -32.64 -10.34 -8.84
CA ILE A 27 -33.42 -9.23 -9.39
C ILE A 27 -33.60 -9.38 -10.91
N SER A 28 -32.57 -9.78 -11.62
CA SER A 28 -32.63 -10.02 -13.07
C SER A 28 -33.55 -11.19 -13.41
N TRP A 29 -33.51 -12.26 -12.63
CA TRP A 29 -34.42 -13.40 -12.75
C TRP A 29 -35.88 -13.02 -12.42
N LEU A 30 -36.09 -12.22 -11.36
CA LEU A 30 -37.41 -11.70 -11.00
C LEU A 30 -37.99 -10.82 -12.12
N THR A 31 -37.15 -9.95 -12.70
CA THR A 31 -37.50 -9.10 -13.84
C THR A 31 -37.87 -9.95 -15.07
N TYR A 32 -37.09 -11.02 -15.32
CA TYR A 32 -37.40 -11.99 -16.39
C TYR A 32 -38.74 -12.71 -16.16
N LEU A 33 -39.00 -13.18 -14.94
CA LEU A 33 -40.28 -13.82 -14.58
C LEU A 33 -41.48 -12.86 -14.69
N LEU A 34 -41.31 -11.59 -14.30
CA LEU A 34 -42.32 -10.57 -14.47
C LEU A 34 -42.64 -10.33 -15.96
N ILE A 35 -41.63 -10.32 -16.81
CA ILE A 35 -41.79 -10.19 -18.27
C ILE A 35 -42.50 -11.43 -18.85
N GLN A 36 -42.17 -12.63 -18.38
CA GLN A 36 -42.78 -13.89 -18.85
C GLN A 36 -44.27 -14.05 -18.46
N LYS A 37 -44.66 -13.53 -17.29
CA LYS A 37 -46.05 -13.54 -16.82
C LYS A 37 -46.99 -12.50 -17.46
N MET A 38 -46.42 -11.56 -18.23
CA MET A 38 -47.22 -10.53 -18.91
C MET A 38 -47.89 -11.09 -20.14
N THR A 39 -49.22 -11.25 -20.09
CA THR A 39 -50.02 -11.64 -21.25
C THR A 39 -49.94 -10.55 -22.33
N ILE A 40 -50.10 -10.98 -23.61
CA ILE A 40 -50.02 -10.09 -24.80
C ILE A 40 -50.97 -8.86 -24.66
N SER A 41 -52.14 -9.02 -24.00
CA SER A 41 -53.06 -7.92 -23.75
C SER A 41 -52.53 -6.91 -22.73
N SER A 42 -51.75 -7.34 -21.72
CA SER A 42 -51.08 -6.46 -20.78
C SER A 42 -49.86 -5.77 -21.38
N LEU A 43 -49.19 -6.39 -22.36
CA LEU A 43 -48.12 -5.79 -23.17
C LEU A 43 -48.63 -4.65 -24.05
N LEU A 44 -49.84 -4.78 -24.61
CA LEU A 44 -50.47 -3.73 -25.42
C LEU A 44 -51.01 -2.58 -24.58
N LYS A 45 -51.44 -2.80 -23.32
CA LYS A 45 -51.88 -1.78 -22.36
C LYS A 45 -50.79 -1.23 -21.45
N GLY A 46 -49.60 -1.88 -21.41
CA GLY A 46 -48.59 -1.67 -20.35
C GLY A 46 -47.31 -0.95 -20.77
N PHE A 47 -47.39 0.07 -21.65
CA PHE A 47 -46.23 0.94 -21.97
C PHE A 47 -45.46 1.48 -20.75
N SER A 48 -46.10 1.51 -19.55
CA SER A 48 -45.48 2.02 -18.33
C SER A 48 -44.44 1.05 -17.73
N SER A 49 -44.67 -0.27 -17.78
CA SER A 49 -43.75 -1.25 -17.15
C SER A 49 -42.45 -1.44 -17.94
N PHE A 50 -42.50 -1.39 -19.27
CA PHE A 50 -41.28 -1.45 -20.09
C PHE A 50 -40.41 -0.19 -19.93
N LYS A 51 -41.01 1.00 -19.77
CA LYS A 51 -40.28 2.24 -19.47
C LYS A 51 -39.56 2.14 -18.12
N PHE A 52 -40.22 1.58 -17.11
CA PHE A 52 -39.61 1.36 -15.80
C PHE A 52 -38.42 0.38 -15.89
N GLY A 53 -38.59 -0.76 -16.58
CA GLY A 53 -37.50 -1.71 -16.83
C GLY A 53 -36.29 -1.08 -17.56
N LEU A 54 -36.57 -0.19 -18.52
CA LEU A 54 -35.52 0.54 -19.23
C LEU A 54 -34.74 1.47 -18.27
N ILE A 55 -35.44 2.29 -17.46
CA ILE A 55 -34.83 3.19 -16.49
C ILE A 55 -34.01 2.40 -15.47
N PHE A 56 -34.58 1.31 -14.94
CA PHE A 56 -33.88 0.45 -13.98
C PHE A 56 -32.56 -0.11 -14.55
N ASN A 57 -32.60 -0.65 -15.78
CA ASN A 57 -31.39 -1.17 -16.45
C ASN A 57 -30.36 -0.06 -16.70
N TYR A 58 -30.78 1.19 -16.99
CA TYR A 58 -29.85 2.33 -17.08
C TYR A 58 -29.20 2.66 -15.74
N LEU A 59 -29.97 2.69 -14.66
CA LEU A 59 -29.42 2.93 -13.31
C LEU A 59 -28.41 1.84 -12.93
N MET A 60 -28.73 0.58 -13.22
CA MET A 60 -27.81 -0.54 -13.00
C MET A 60 -26.56 -0.43 -13.86
N LYS A 61 -26.69 0.02 -15.11
CA LYS A 61 -25.55 0.27 -16.00
C LYS A 61 -24.63 1.36 -15.44
N ILE A 62 -25.20 2.48 -14.97
CA ILE A 62 -24.45 3.55 -14.32
C ILE A 62 -23.73 3.01 -13.08
N GLY A 63 -24.43 2.28 -12.20
CA GLY A 63 -23.85 1.70 -10.98
C GLY A 63 -22.68 0.76 -11.26
N THR A 64 -22.85 -0.17 -12.22
CA THR A 64 -21.77 -1.09 -12.61
C THR A 64 -20.59 -0.36 -13.26
N THR A 65 -20.84 0.68 -14.04
CA THR A 65 -19.77 1.47 -14.67
C THR A 65 -18.98 2.28 -13.63
N ILE A 66 -19.65 2.84 -12.62
CA ILE A 66 -18.98 3.49 -11.47
C ILE A 66 -18.10 2.47 -10.74
N LEU A 67 -18.63 1.28 -10.46
CA LEU A 67 -17.88 0.22 -9.78
C LEU A 67 -16.62 -0.19 -10.58
N LEU A 68 -16.76 -0.39 -11.91
CA LEU A 68 -15.63 -0.66 -12.80
C LEU A 68 -14.57 0.44 -12.74
N THR A 69 -15.01 1.70 -12.64
CA THR A 69 -14.10 2.85 -12.51
C THR A 69 -13.33 2.81 -11.19
N VAL A 70 -14.00 2.52 -10.07
CA VAL A 70 -13.37 2.40 -8.75
C VAL A 70 -12.33 1.27 -8.74
N LEU A 71 -12.66 0.11 -9.34
CA LEU A 71 -11.72 -1.01 -9.48
C LEU A 71 -10.48 -0.61 -10.28
N LEU A 72 -10.65 0.13 -11.38
CA LEU A 72 -9.53 0.56 -12.21
C LEU A 72 -8.66 1.63 -11.55
N ILE A 73 -9.24 2.52 -10.72
CA ILE A 73 -8.45 3.41 -9.87
C ILE A 73 -7.62 2.59 -8.88
N GLY A 74 -8.20 1.53 -8.30
CA GLY A 74 -7.48 0.59 -7.44
C GLY A 74 -6.30 -0.08 -8.15
N VAL A 75 -6.51 -0.57 -9.38
CA VAL A 75 -5.42 -1.09 -10.24
C VAL A 75 -4.31 -0.05 -10.44
N GLY A 76 -4.68 1.18 -10.82
CA GLY A 76 -3.71 2.24 -11.09
C GLY A 76 -2.85 2.56 -9.86
N LYS A 77 -3.49 2.72 -8.69
CA LYS A 77 -2.78 2.97 -7.42
C LYS A 77 -1.88 1.79 -7.02
N SER A 78 -2.35 0.56 -7.17
CA SER A 78 -1.54 -0.63 -6.84
C SER A 78 -0.33 -0.76 -7.75
N LEU A 79 -0.45 -0.49 -9.05
CA LEU A 79 0.67 -0.46 -9.99
C LEU A 79 1.68 0.65 -9.65
N GLU A 80 1.19 1.83 -9.28
CA GLU A 80 2.07 2.93 -8.85
C GLU A 80 2.86 2.53 -7.59
N GLN A 81 2.20 1.91 -6.62
CA GLN A 81 2.85 1.44 -5.40
C GLN A 81 3.83 0.30 -5.68
N GLU A 82 3.46 -0.68 -6.54
CA GLU A 82 4.38 -1.75 -6.97
C GLU A 82 5.66 -1.16 -7.55
N ASN A 83 5.56 -0.19 -8.47
CA ASN A 83 6.72 0.44 -9.07
C ASN A 83 7.58 1.19 -8.05
N LYS A 84 6.96 1.93 -7.12
CA LYS A 84 7.68 2.63 -6.04
C LYS A 84 8.42 1.64 -5.12
N GLU A 85 7.78 0.53 -4.76
CA GLU A 85 8.43 -0.49 -3.93
C GLU A 85 9.55 -1.22 -4.67
N LEU A 86 9.41 -1.47 -5.98
CA LEU A 86 10.48 -2.04 -6.81
C LEU A 86 11.70 -1.11 -6.88
N ASP A 87 11.49 0.20 -7.05
CA ASP A 87 12.60 1.14 -7.06
C ASP A 87 13.25 1.27 -5.68
N TYR A 88 12.47 1.21 -4.63
CA TYR A 88 12.96 1.20 -3.26
C TYR A 88 13.72 -0.10 -2.93
N GLN A 89 13.24 -1.24 -3.40
CA GLN A 89 13.94 -2.52 -3.29
C GLN A 89 15.34 -2.46 -3.93
N LYS A 90 15.46 -1.84 -5.12
CA LYS A 90 16.78 -1.65 -5.77
C LYS A 90 17.74 -0.84 -4.89
N GLN A 91 17.24 0.21 -4.24
CA GLN A 91 18.06 1.02 -3.31
C GLN A 91 18.52 0.20 -2.11
N TRP A 92 17.65 -0.62 -1.51
CA TRP A 92 18.02 -1.52 -0.42
C TRP A 92 19.07 -2.56 -0.83
N ILE A 93 18.90 -3.18 -2.00
CA ILE A 93 19.85 -4.16 -2.54
C ILE A 93 21.24 -3.53 -2.73
N SER A 94 21.30 -2.26 -3.17
CA SER A 94 22.58 -1.56 -3.35
C SER A 94 23.32 -1.30 -2.04
N GLN A 95 22.65 -1.34 -0.88
CA GLN A 95 23.27 -1.15 0.43
C GLN A 95 23.98 -2.39 0.96
N GLY A 96 23.63 -3.57 0.46
CA GLY A 96 24.17 -4.86 0.87
C GLY A 96 23.08 -5.89 1.14
N ASN A 97 23.53 -7.14 1.25
CA ASN A 97 22.63 -8.26 1.56
C ASN A 97 22.64 -8.50 3.06
N TYR A 98 21.65 -7.98 3.76
CA TYR A 98 21.54 -8.07 5.22
C TYR A 98 20.37 -8.96 5.64
N LEU A 99 20.55 -9.66 6.77
CA LEU A 99 19.49 -10.24 7.59
C LEU A 99 19.04 -9.22 8.63
N THR A 100 17.75 -9.23 8.94
CA THR A 100 17.15 -8.40 9.99
C THR A 100 16.04 -9.20 10.69
N LEU A 101 15.63 -8.78 11.89
CA LEU A 101 14.52 -9.40 12.61
C LEU A 101 13.20 -9.08 11.86
N GLU A 102 12.63 -10.10 11.22
CA GLU A 102 11.38 -9.96 10.46
C GLU A 102 10.17 -9.92 11.36
N THR A 103 10.05 -10.91 12.24
CA THR A 103 8.94 -11.06 13.18
C THR A 103 9.42 -11.72 14.46
N PHE A 104 8.68 -11.51 15.54
CA PHE A 104 8.88 -12.26 16.78
C PHE A 104 7.54 -12.59 17.42
N GLN A 105 7.54 -13.64 18.23
CA GLN A 105 6.46 -13.99 19.13
C GLN A 105 7.08 -14.23 20.50
N LEU A 106 6.68 -13.45 21.48
CA LEU A 106 7.11 -13.62 22.88
C LEU A 106 6.21 -14.63 23.57
N ASN A 107 6.74 -15.33 24.58
CA ASN A 107 5.94 -16.14 25.49
C ASN A 107 4.98 -15.25 26.29
N ASP A 108 3.95 -15.86 26.90
CA ASP A 108 2.89 -15.12 27.59
C ASP A 108 3.42 -14.20 28.70
N ASN A 109 4.47 -14.60 29.41
CA ASN A 109 5.04 -13.79 30.51
C ASN A 109 5.69 -12.52 29.97
N LEU A 110 6.60 -12.63 28.99
CA LEU A 110 7.27 -11.47 28.39
C LEU A 110 6.27 -10.58 27.63
N TRP A 111 5.23 -11.17 27.05
CA TRP A 111 4.18 -10.40 26.40
C TRP A 111 3.38 -9.55 27.38
N GLN A 112 2.98 -10.12 28.54
CA GLN A 112 2.29 -9.38 29.59
C GLN A 112 3.17 -8.28 30.17
N GLU A 113 4.45 -8.55 30.39
CA GLU A 113 5.43 -7.57 30.85
C GLU A 113 5.63 -6.42 29.86
N GLN A 114 5.64 -6.71 28.57
CA GLN A 114 5.69 -5.67 27.52
C GLN A 114 4.42 -4.81 27.52
N LEU A 115 3.25 -5.42 27.68
CA LEU A 115 1.99 -4.69 27.80
C LEU A 115 1.91 -3.82 29.06
N ALA A 116 2.52 -4.28 30.15
CA ALA A 116 2.61 -3.53 31.41
C ALA A 116 3.64 -2.38 31.34
N GLY A 117 4.40 -2.25 30.25
CA GLY A 117 5.46 -1.25 30.10
C GLY A 117 6.71 -1.55 30.94
N SER A 118 6.87 -2.80 31.41
CA SER A 118 8.09 -3.23 32.13
C SER A 118 9.28 -3.29 31.18
N GLY A 119 10.48 -3.10 31.73
CA GLY A 119 11.71 -3.17 30.93
C GLY A 119 12.16 -4.58 30.53
N GLN A 120 11.49 -5.64 31.00
CA GLN A 120 11.98 -7.02 30.85
C GLN A 120 12.05 -7.47 29.38
N ALA A 121 11.06 -7.14 28.57
CA ALA A 121 11.09 -7.45 27.15
C ALA A 121 12.23 -6.69 26.42
N VAL A 122 12.48 -5.42 26.81
CA VAL A 122 13.60 -4.62 26.30
C VAL A 122 14.93 -5.25 26.67
N ASP A 123 15.08 -5.69 27.92
CA ASP A 123 16.28 -6.37 28.40
C ASP A 123 16.49 -7.73 27.71
N TYR A 124 15.43 -8.47 27.41
CA TYR A 124 15.51 -9.70 26.63
C TYR A 124 16.11 -9.46 25.24
N PHE A 125 15.55 -8.47 24.47
CA PHE A 125 16.08 -8.14 23.15
C PHE A 125 17.51 -7.59 23.22
N TYR A 126 17.85 -6.83 24.26
CA TYR A 126 19.19 -6.33 24.43
C TYR A 126 20.22 -7.42 24.69
N ARG A 127 19.94 -8.39 25.56
CA ARG A 127 20.82 -9.56 25.79
C ARG A 127 20.99 -10.39 24.50
N PHE A 128 19.87 -10.63 23.80
CA PHE A 128 19.92 -11.32 22.51
C PHE A 128 20.80 -10.58 21.50
N TYR A 129 20.69 -9.25 21.45
CA TYR A 129 21.52 -8.40 20.58
C TYR A 129 23.01 -8.48 20.96
N GLN A 130 23.35 -8.46 22.25
CA GLN A 130 24.73 -8.61 22.70
C GLN A 130 25.35 -9.92 22.24
N ASP A 131 24.63 -11.03 22.39
CA ASP A 131 25.08 -12.34 21.90
C ASP A 131 25.22 -12.35 20.36
N LEU A 132 24.35 -11.64 19.62
CA LEU A 132 24.46 -11.49 18.17
C LEU A 132 25.70 -10.69 17.78
N VAL A 133 25.98 -9.58 18.43
CA VAL A 133 27.16 -8.73 18.14
C VAL A 133 28.44 -9.54 18.35
N GLU A 134 28.53 -10.31 19.44
CA GLU A 134 29.70 -11.14 19.73
C GLU A 134 29.97 -12.19 18.65
N LYS A 135 28.93 -12.85 18.14
CA LYS A 135 29.05 -13.94 17.16
C LYS A 135 29.13 -13.45 15.72
N THR A 136 28.32 -12.46 15.34
CA THR A 136 28.12 -12.10 13.93
C THR A 136 28.65 -10.70 13.58
N GLN A 137 29.21 -9.97 14.54
CA GLN A 137 29.55 -8.56 14.40
C GLN A 137 28.38 -7.71 13.90
N ALA A 138 27.18 -8.00 14.40
CA ALA A 138 25.96 -7.36 13.97
C ALA A 138 26.09 -5.82 13.95
N GLY A 139 25.66 -5.23 12.86
CA GLY A 139 25.50 -3.78 12.73
C GLY A 139 24.21 -3.33 13.41
N TYR A 140 24.26 -2.19 14.07
CA TYR A 140 23.10 -1.44 14.50
C TYR A 140 22.98 -0.19 13.63
N VAL A 141 21.81 0.04 13.03
CA VAL A 141 21.53 1.25 12.27
C VAL A 141 20.06 1.62 12.31
N GLN A 142 19.79 2.87 12.67
CA GLN A 142 18.45 3.45 12.74
C GLN A 142 18.51 4.92 12.40
N THR A 143 17.45 5.46 11.81
CA THR A 143 17.28 6.90 11.61
C THR A 143 16.08 7.39 12.43
N SER A 144 16.23 8.56 13.04
CA SER A 144 15.15 9.22 13.75
C SER A 144 15.11 10.70 13.37
N ASN A 145 13.92 11.26 13.33
CA ASN A 145 13.70 12.69 13.18
C ASN A 145 13.22 13.22 14.53
N LEU A 146 14.13 13.87 15.25
CA LEU A 146 13.89 14.33 16.64
C LEU A 146 13.25 15.71 16.65
N PRO A 147 12.13 15.92 17.39
CA PRO A 147 11.51 17.22 17.54
C PRO A 147 12.33 18.09 18.51
N ILE A 148 12.93 19.16 18.02
CA ILE A 148 13.71 20.12 18.85
C ILE A 148 12.80 21.09 19.57
N LYS A 149 11.79 21.60 18.89
CA LYS A 149 10.91 22.68 19.34
C LYS A 149 10.27 22.46 20.72
N ASN A 150 10.03 21.18 21.07
CA ASN A 150 9.37 20.83 22.33
C ASN A 150 10.33 20.80 23.53
N PHE A 151 11.65 20.83 23.31
CA PHE A 151 12.66 20.57 24.33
C PHE A 151 13.68 21.71 24.49
N VAL A 152 13.75 22.60 23.51
CA VAL A 152 14.71 23.73 23.47
C VAL A 152 13.94 25.03 23.60
N LYS A 153 14.50 25.99 24.37
CA LYS A 153 13.89 27.31 24.56
C LYS A 153 13.83 28.07 23.23
N SER A 154 12.75 28.83 23.02
CA SER A 154 12.54 29.62 21.81
C SER A 154 13.69 30.57 21.48
N GLU A 155 14.32 31.13 22.52
CA GLU A 155 15.50 32.00 22.39
C GLU A 155 16.70 31.27 21.78
N GLN A 156 16.96 30.02 22.20
CA GLN A 156 18.02 29.18 21.67
C GLN A 156 17.73 28.71 20.23
N ILE A 157 16.45 28.45 19.91
CA ILE A 157 16.05 28.12 18.56
C ILE A 157 16.37 29.27 17.60
N GLN A 158 16.07 30.51 18.00
CA GLN A 158 16.39 31.70 17.20
C GLN A 158 17.89 31.98 17.15
N GLN A 159 18.57 31.89 18.30
CA GLN A 159 20.01 32.14 18.41
C GLN A 159 20.85 31.24 17.51
N TYR A 160 20.54 29.94 17.50
CA TYR A 160 21.27 28.92 16.72
C TYR A 160 20.61 28.57 15.40
N GLN A 161 19.55 29.27 15.00
CA GLN A 161 18.80 29.01 13.77
C GLN A 161 18.43 27.51 13.60
N LEU A 162 17.93 26.91 14.68
CA LEU A 162 17.54 25.50 14.69
C LEU A 162 16.24 25.31 13.93
N THR A 163 16.17 24.21 13.18
CA THR A 163 14.93 23.73 12.54
C THR A 163 14.00 23.11 13.58
N ASP A 164 12.71 22.94 13.26
CA ASP A 164 11.74 22.31 14.17
C ASP A 164 12.12 20.87 14.54
N THR A 165 12.85 20.20 13.67
CA THR A 165 13.32 18.82 13.84
C THR A 165 14.76 18.66 13.38
N VAL A 166 15.45 17.65 13.90
CA VAL A 166 16.79 17.27 13.45
C VAL A 166 16.83 15.78 13.11
N ASP A 167 17.49 15.46 12.01
CA ASP A 167 17.73 14.09 11.57
C ASP A 167 18.96 13.53 12.27
N VAL A 168 18.79 12.41 12.95
CA VAL A 168 19.85 11.70 13.65
C VAL A 168 19.99 10.29 13.08
N TYR A 169 21.23 9.93 12.83
CA TYR A 169 21.61 8.60 12.37
C TYR A 169 22.26 7.82 13.52
N TYR A 170 21.56 6.86 14.07
CA TYR A 170 22.09 6.00 15.13
C TYR A 170 22.81 4.82 14.49
N ALA A 171 24.07 4.61 14.83
CA ALA A 171 24.82 3.47 14.30
C ALA A 171 25.90 3.00 15.29
N ASN A 172 26.17 1.68 15.34
CA ASN A 172 27.27 1.15 16.10
C ASN A 172 28.58 1.18 15.29
N ARG A 173 29.70 0.92 15.97
CA ARG A 173 31.03 0.91 15.36
C ARG A 173 31.17 -0.11 14.24
N ASN A 174 30.60 -1.31 14.41
CA ASN A 174 30.68 -2.38 13.40
C ASN A 174 30.05 -1.95 12.09
N PHE A 175 28.84 -1.37 12.16
CA PHE A 175 28.15 -0.90 10.97
C PHE A 175 28.92 0.23 10.25
N LEU A 176 29.37 1.25 10.97
CA LEU A 176 30.09 2.37 10.38
C LEU A 176 31.43 1.94 9.76
N LYS A 177 32.16 1.05 10.43
CA LYS A 177 33.39 0.46 9.86
C LYS A 177 33.13 -0.33 8.57
N SER A 178 32.03 -1.10 8.51
CA SER A 178 31.67 -1.83 7.29
C SER A 178 31.37 -0.92 6.10
N LYS A 179 31.01 0.35 6.37
CA LYS A 179 30.82 1.40 5.36
C LYS A 179 32.10 2.21 5.06
N GLY A 180 33.23 1.82 5.65
CA GLY A 180 34.50 2.51 5.45
C GLY A 180 34.66 3.82 6.24
N PHE A 181 33.83 4.02 7.26
CA PHE A 181 33.85 5.22 8.07
C PHE A 181 34.98 5.17 9.10
N ASN A 182 35.87 6.16 9.11
CA ASN A 182 36.93 6.28 10.12
C ASN A 182 36.35 6.88 11.40
N LEU A 183 36.35 6.06 12.44
CA LEU A 183 35.85 6.46 13.75
C LEU A 183 36.99 6.97 14.63
N PRO A 184 36.81 8.09 15.32
CA PRO A 184 37.72 8.51 16.34
C PRO A 184 37.78 7.48 17.48
N ASP A 185 38.93 7.38 18.12
CA ASP A 185 39.06 6.60 19.34
C ASP A 185 38.39 7.38 20.48
N THR A 186 37.31 6.86 21.01
CA THR A 186 36.47 7.56 21.97
C THR A 186 36.37 6.75 23.26
N GLY A 187 36.27 7.45 24.36
CA GLY A 187 36.12 6.87 25.69
C GLY A 187 34.74 6.19 25.94
N THR A 188 34.37 6.05 27.19
CA THR A 188 33.11 5.40 27.62
C THR A 188 31.87 6.31 27.51
N LYS A 189 32.05 7.62 27.20
CA LYS A 189 30.95 8.57 27.08
C LYS A 189 30.12 8.35 25.84
N LYS A 190 28.88 8.87 25.88
CA LYS A 190 28.03 8.95 24.68
C LYS A 190 28.67 9.87 23.66
N VAL A 191 28.98 9.36 22.48
CA VAL A 191 29.64 10.10 21.41
C VAL A 191 28.62 10.51 20.35
N ILE A 192 28.68 11.78 20.00
CA ILE A 192 27.90 12.34 18.89
C ILE A 192 28.88 12.86 17.85
N LEU A 193 28.78 12.32 16.64
CA LEU A 193 29.61 12.72 15.52
C LEU A 193 28.90 13.81 14.70
N MET A 194 29.54 14.94 14.59
CA MET A 194 29.07 16.09 13.81
C MET A 194 29.82 16.22 12.51
N PRO A 195 29.20 16.72 11.42
CA PRO A 195 29.93 17.04 10.18
C PRO A 195 31.01 18.09 10.45
N ALA A 196 32.17 17.94 9.82
CA ALA A 196 33.27 18.93 9.97
C ALA A 196 32.88 20.35 9.51
N SER A 197 31.87 20.46 8.63
CA SER A 197 31.31 21.75 8.22
C SER A 197 30.69 22.57 9.36
N THR A 198 30.34 21.91 10.48
CA THR A 198 29.79 22.57 11.67
C THR A 198 30.87 22.89 12.72
N LYS A 199 32.17 22.66 12.43
CA LYS A 199 33.27 23.14 13.26
C LYS A 199 33.20 24.69 13.37
N GLY A 200 33.16 25.23 14.58
CA GLY A 200 32.92 26.66 14.81
C GLY A 200 31.52 26.98 15.36
N GLU A 201 30.59 26.03 15.34
CA GLU A 201 29.28 26.14 16.02
C GLU A 201 29.25 25.27 17.28
N GLU A 202 30.30 25.34 18.12
CA GLU A 202 30.54 24.42 19.23
C GLU A 202 29.37 24.39 20.24
N ASP A 203 28.85 25.57 20.63
CA ASP A 203 27.73 25.67 21.57
C ASP A 203 26.44 25.01 21.01
N LYS A 204 26.16 25.22 19.73
CA LYS A 204 25.04 24.57 19.02
C LYS A 204 25.22 23.06 18.98
N ASN A 205 26.40 22.59 18.62
CA ASN A 205 26.72 21.15 18.52
C ASN A 205 26.62 20.48 19.90
N GLN A 206 27.09 21.14 20.95
CA GLN A 206 26.96 20.68 22.34
C GLN A 206 25.47 20.60 22.76
N LEU A 207 24.66 21.61 22.45
CA LEU A 207 23.25 21.62 22.74
C LEU A 207 22.53 20.45 22.03
N LEU A 208 22.77 20.27 20.72
CA LEU A 208 22.18 19.20 19.94
C LEU A 208 22.63 17.83 20.44
N GLY A 209 23.91 17.64 20.76
CA GLY A 209 24.43 16.38 21.28
C GLY A 209 23.79 16.01 22.61
N LYS A 210 23.69 16.96 23.54
CA LYS A 210 23.02 16.77 24.84
C LYS A 210 21.54 16.46 24.69
N LEU A 211 20.86 17.14 23.77
CA LEU A 211 19.46 16.89 23.46
C LEU A 211 19.24 15.45 22.91
N ILE A 212 20.09 15.00 22.00
CA ILE A 212 20.02 13.63 21.45
C ILE A 212 20.20 12.60 22.57
N ALA A 213 21.19 12.81 23.46
CA ALA A 213 21.41 11.93 24.60
C ALA A 213 20.20 11.93 25.56
N TYR A 214 19.67 13.11 25.88
CA TYR A 214 18.51 13.26 26.75
C TYR A 214 17.27 12.53 26.18
N LEU A 215 16.99 12.69 24.89
CA LEU A 215 15.85 12.05 24.24
C LEU A 215 16.02 10.52 24.09
N SER A 216 17.24 10.02 24.17
CA SER A 216 17.52 8.57 24.16
C SER A 216 17.37 7.89 25.53
N MET A 217 17.07 8.65 26.58
CA MET A 217 16.82 8.12 27.92
C MET A 217 15.36 7.66 28.11
N LYS A 218 15.12 6.84 29.12
CA LYS A 218 13.77 6.47 29.56
C LYS A 218 13.02 7.72 30.06
N TYR A 219 11.73 7.82 29.73
CA TYR A 219 10.90 8.98 30.11
C TYR A 219 10.94 9.32 31.62
N GLU A 220 10.93 8.30 32.50
CA GLU A 220 11.01 8.48 33.95
C GLU A 220 12.35 9.09 34.42
N GLU A 221 13.42 8.86 33.67
CA GLU A 221 14.74 9.44 33.93
C GLU A 221 14.83 10.84 33.36
N GLN A 222 14.20 11.11 32.19
CA GLN A 222 14.10 12.44 31.62
C GLN A 222 13.41 13.43 32.58
N GLN A 223 12.41 12.97 33.33
CA GLN A 223 11.73 13.83 34.34
C GLN A 223 12.64 14.24 35.52
N LYS A 224 13.72 13.51 35.75
CA LYS A 224 14.64 13.74 36.91
C LYS A 224 15.91 14.49 36.53
N ARG A 225 16.17 14.70 35.24
CA ARG A 225 17.38 15.32 34.70
C ARG A 225 17.05 16.45 33.75
N THR A 226 18.03 17.33 33.56
CA THR A 226 17.95 18.39 32.54
C THR A 226 18.86 18.09 31.37
N ILE A 227 18.64 18.75 30.23
CA ILE A 227 19.48 18.59 29.04
C ILE A 227 20.94 18.99 29.35
N GLU A 228 21.12 19.99 30.16
CA GLU A 228 22.45 20.52 30.56
C GLU A 228 23.29 19.49 31.33
N GLU A 229 22.65 18.57 32.06
CA GLU A 229 23.33 17.52 32.84
C GLU A 229 23.83 16.35 32.00
N MET A 230 23.49 16.32 30.72
CA MET A 230 23.95 15.25 29.82
C MET A 230 25.45 15.39 29.55
N ASP A 231 26.17 14.30 29.79
CA ASP A 231 27.60 14.20 29.48
C ASP A 231 27.78 13.51 28.09
N VAL A 232 28.19 14.31 27.13
CA VAL A 232 28.38 13.84 25.73
C VAL A 232 29.73 14.32 25.22
N GLU A 233 30.34 13.49 24.41
CA GLU A 233 31.54 13.81 23.66
C GLU A 233 31.16 14.16 22.22
N ILE A 234 31.54 15.35 21.76
CA ILE A 234 31.35 15.77 20.39
C ILE A 234 32.64 15.50 19.60
N ALA A 235 32.53 14.68 18.58
CA ALA A 235 33.63 14.45 17.64
C ALA A 235 33.17 14.84 16.22
N TYR A 236 34.13 15.15 15.35
CA TYR A 236 33.83 15.61 14.01
C TYR A 236 34.31 14.61 12.98
N TYR A 237 33.49 14.34 11.97
CA TYR A 237 33.86 13.55 10.84
C TYR A 237 34.04 14.42 9.59
N GLU A 238 34.93 13.99 8.69
CA GLU A 238 35.27 14.71 7.46
C GLU A 238 34.71 13.99 6.23
N GLY A 239 34.56 14.72 5.11
CA GLY A 239 34.04 14.24 3.87
C GLY A 239 32.54 14.46 3.71
N ASP A 240 32.08 14.30 2.45
CA ASP A 240 30.66 14.37 2.10
C ASP A 240 30.08 12.96 2.09
N TRP A 241 29.23 12.69 3.07
CA TRP A 241 28.62 11.39 3.24
C TRP A 241 27.13 11.43 2.96
N SER A 242 26.68 10.42 2.21
CA SER A 242 25.27 10.16 1.95
C SER A 242 24.89 8.82 2.57
N PHE A 243 24.08 8.87 3.61
CA PHE A 243 23.65 7.68 4.34
C PHE A 243 22.25 7.24 3.92
N PHE A 244 22.12 5.96 3.61
CA PHE A 244 20.82 5.35 3.39
C PHE A 244 20.03 5.27 4.72
N PRO A 245 18.74 5.64 4.75
CA PRO A 245 18.02 5.81 6.02
C PRO A 245 17.69 4.50 6.76
N TYR A 246 17.74 3.34 6.13
CA TYR A 246 17.35 2.04 6.69
C TYR A 246 15.96 2.07 7.39
N SER A 247 15.03 2.80 6.80
CA SER A 247 13.67 3.00 7.31
C SER A 247 12.67 2.85 6.16
N ASP A 248 11.52 2.24 6.41
CA ASP A 248 10.43 2.15 5.43
C ASP A 248 9.64 3.46 5.29
N LYS A 249 9.75 4.35 6.28
CA LYS A 249 9.08 5.66 6.30
C LYS A 249 9.82 6.74 5.54
N ARG A 250 11.14 6.63 5.42
CA ARG A 250 11.98 7.63 4.78
C ARG A 250 12.71 6.99 3.59
N LYS A 251 12.52 7.56 2.41
CA LYS A 251 13.10 7.07 1.15
C LYS A 251 14.28 7.89 0.65
N GLU A 252 14.50 9.07 1.24
CA GLU A 252 15.58 9.97 0.85
C GLU A 252 16.82 9.75 1.71
N ASN A 253 17.98 9.76 1.08
CA ASN A 253 19.25 9.68 1.77
C ASN A 253 19.49 10.89 2.68
N LEU A 254 20.19 10.66 3.76
CA LEU A 254 20.63 11.67 4.70
C LEU A 254 22.03 12.19 4.28
N TYR A 255 22.13 13.46 3.99
CA TYR A 255 23.41 14.09 3.66
C TYR A 255 24.03 14.70 4.90
N ASN A 256 25.26 14.28 5.22
CA ASN A 256 26.02 14.74 6.36
C ASN A 256 25.19 14.81 7.66
N PRO A 257 24.49 13.74 8.09
CA PRO A 257 23.64 13.76 9.27
C PRO A 257 24.47 13.82 10.55
N ILE A 258 23.82 14.23 11.65
CA ILE A 258 24.35 14.00 12.99
C ILE A 258 24.29 12.49 13.25
N ILE A 259 25.45 11.91 13.68
CA ILE A 259 25.53 10.49 13.98
C ILE A 259 25.64 10.29 15.49
N SER A 260 24.67 9.60 16.06
CA SER A 260 24.72 9.14 17.45
C SER A 260 25.39 7.76 17.47
N LEU A 261 26.61 7.70 18.00
CA LEU A 261 27.33 6.44 18.10
C LEU A 261 26.73 5.55 19.18
N VAL A 262 26.25 4.37 18.78
CA VAL A 262 25.67 3.39 19.68
C VAL A 262 26.79 2.51 20.25
N ASN A 263 26.84 2.42 21.56
CA ASN A 263 27.76 1.54 22.27
C ASN A 263 27.06 0.21 22.57
N ASP A 264 27.47 -0.87 21.92
CA ASP A 264 26.82 -2.19 22.04
C ASP A 264 26.82 -2.76 23.47
N SER A 265 27.80 -2.38 24.31
CA SER A 265 27.88 -2.83 25.70
C SER A 265 27.10 -1.92 26.68
N ASP A 266 26.75 -0.70 26.29
CA ASP A 266 26.06 0.26 27.14
C ASP A 266 25.10 1.14 26.30
N MET A 267 24.06 0.50 25.79
CA MET A 267 23.03 1.18 24.99
C MET A 267 22.10 1.99 25.86
N MET A 268 21.70 3.16 25.36
CA MET A 268 20.65 3.97 25.99
C MET A 268 19.27 3.30 25.84
N TRP A 269 18.28 3.72 26.62
CA TRP A 269 16.97 3.07 26.67
C TRP A 269 16.26 3.02 25.31
N ASP A 270 16.23 4.13 24.57
CA ASP A 270 15.57 4.20 23.27
C ASP A 270 16.24 3.29 22.22
N GLU A 271 17.57 3.20 22.30
CA GLU A 271 18.37 2.28 21.47
C GLU A 271 18.04 0.82 21.78
N LYS A 272 17.92 0.45 23.05
CA LYS A 272 17.48 -0.89 23.48
C LYS A 272 16.05 -1.18 23.06
N ALA A 273 15.15 -0.24 23.27
CA ALA A 273 13.73 -0.38 22.94
C ALA A 273 13.51 -0.60 21.44
N SER A 274 14.32 0.02 20.60
CA SER A 274 14.23 -0.13 19.14
C SER A 274 14.60 -1.52 18.66
N LEU A 275 15.35 -2.31 19.41
CA LEU A 275 15.70 -3.72 19.08
C LEU A 275 14.46 -4.60 18.95
N SER A 276 13.35 -4.26 19.62
CA SER A 276 12.06 -4.95 19.51
C SER A 276 11.22 -4.54 18.30
N THR A 277 11.70 -3.64 17.44
CA THR A 277 11.04 -3.34 16.17
C THR A 277 11.24 -4.48 15.17
N THR A 278 10.43 -4.56 14.12
CA THR A 278 10.47 -5.66 13.17
C THR A 278 10.55 -5.17 11.72
N GLY A 279 10.94 -6.07 10.84
CA GLY A 279 11.02 -5.80 9.40
C GLY A 279 12.14 -4.83 9.04
N LEU A 280 11.90 -3.97 8.07
CA LEU A 280 12.91 -3.04 7.56
C LEU A 280 13.38 -2.01 8.58
N ASN A 281 12.52 -1.67 9.55
CA ASN A 281 12.80 -0.69 10.60
C ASN A 281 13.59 -1.27 11.78
N ASN A 282 13.76 -2.59 11.84
CA ASN A 282 14.61 -3.18 12.87
C ASN A 282 16.04 -2.67 12.72
N PRO A 283 16.71 -2.18 13.78
CA PRO A 283 18.04 -1.62 13.66
C PRO A 283 19.12 -2.67 13.40
N ILE A 284 18.88 -3.94 13.71
CA ILE A 284 19.87 -5.02 13.54
C ILE A 284 20.06 -5.32 12.05
N LYS A 285 21.30 -5.23 11.59
CA LYS A 285 21.73 -5.59 10.24
C LYS A 285 22.92 -6.54 10.31
N ILE A 286 22.71 -7.78 9.88
CA ILE A 286 23.74 -8.81 9.88
C ILE A 286 24.00 -9.18 8.42
N GLU A 287 25.27 -9.27 8.04
CA GLU A 287 25.60 -9.69 6.69
C GLU A 287 25.06 -11.10 6.42
N ASN A 288 24.34 -11.26 5.31
CA ASN A 288 23.66 -12.51 4.98
C ASN A 288 24.65 -13.53 4.39
N THR A 289 25.36 -14.23 5.26
CA THR A 289 26.24 -15.36 4.94
C THR A 289 25.66 -16.66 5.48
N VAL A 290 26.07 -17.79 4.91
CA VAL A 290 25.65 -19.12 5.39
C VAL A 290 26.07 -19.35 6.85
N GLN A 291 27.26 -18.82 7.21
CA GLN A 291 27.77 -18.90 8.57
C GLN A 291 26.88 -18.11 9.54
N HIS A 292 26.58 -16.85 9.25
CA HIS A 292 25.73 -16.02 10.11
C HIS A 292 24.31 -16.57 10.24
N GLN A 293 23.75 -17.12 9.15
CA GLN A 293 22.44 -17.79 9.24
C GLN A 293 22.44 -18.94 10.23
N LYS A 294 23.51 -19.76 10.23
CA LYS A 294 23.66 -20.85 11.17
C LYS A 294 23.81 -20.35 12.61
N GLU A 295 24.68 -19.36 12.83
CA GLU A 295 24.92 -18.74 14.15
C GLU A 295 23.64 -18.12 14.72
N ILE A 296 22.84 -17.42 13.89
CA ILE A 296 21.53 -16.86 14.28
C ILE A 296 20.57 -17.99 14.68
N THR A 297 20.50 -19.07 13.88
CA THR A 297 19.62 -20.22 14.17
C THR A 297 19.98 -20.86 15.51
N GLU A 298 21.26 -21.10 15.77
CA GLU A 298 21.73 -21.64 17.04
C GLU A 298 21.43 -20.71 18.23
N LEU A 299 21.54 -19.38 18.05
CA LEU A 299 21.20 -18.40 19.09
C LEU A 299 19.72 -18.38 19.38
N VAL A 300 18.89 -18.37 18.33
CA VAL A 300 17.42 -18.37 18.46
C VAL A 300 16.97 -19.64 19.17
N GLU A 301 17.51 -20.80 18.83
CA GLU A 301 17.21 -22.08 19.52
C GLU A 301 17.64 -22.08 20.98
N LYS A 302 18.84 -21.57 21.30
CA LYS A 302 19.38 -21.48 22.66
C LYS A 302 18.54 -20.55 23.56
N LEU A 303 18.04 -19.46 23.03
CA LEU A 303 17.30 -18.43 23.76
C LEU A 303 15.78 -18.51 23.56
N SER A 304 15.29 -19.62 22.95
CA SER A 304 13.88 -19.74 22.56
C SER A 304 12.94 -19.66 23.74
N ASP A 305 13.20 -20.32 24.86
CA ASP A 305 12.39 -20.30 26.09
C ASP A 305 10.90 -19.98 25.87
N GLY A 306 10.31 -20.56 24.81
CA GLY A 306 8.98 -20.28 24.34
C GLY A 306 8.83 -19.01 23.47
N ASN A 307 9.94 -18.33 23.18
CA ASN A 307 9.95 -17.19 22.25
C ASN A 307 10.38 -17.64 20.84
N HIS A 308 9.77 -17.06 19.83
CA HIS A 308 10.12 -17.33 18.44
C HIS A 308 10.60 -16.03 17.78
N LEU A 309 11.86 -16.01 17.36
CA LEU A 309 12.45 -14.91 16.59
C LEU A 309 12.72 -15.40 15.17
N LYS A 310 12.23 -14.69 14.19
CA LYS A 310 12.47 -15.01 12.77
C LYS A 310 13.30 -13.91 12.13
N PHE A 311 14.46 -14.28 11.62
CA PHE A 311 15.31 -13.42 10.80
C PHE A 311 15.11 -13.75 9.33
N SER A 312 15.06 -12.72 8.51
CA SER A 312 14.94 -12.85 7.05
C SER A 312 15.82 -11.83 6.35
N SER A 313 16.15 -12.14 5.11
CA SER A 313 16.85 -11.16 4.29
C SER A 313 15.97 -9.96 3.99
N ILE A 314 16.55 -8.78 3.96
CA ILE A 314 15.86 -7.55 3.57
C ILE A 314 15.20 -7.70 2.20
N GLN A 315 15.84 -8.43 1.29
CA GLN A 315 15.30 -8.74 -0.03
C GLN A 315 14.00 -9.55 0.06
N ALA A 316 13.94 -10.56 0.94
CA ALA A 316 12.72 -11.38 1.11
C ALA A 316 11.56 -10.53 1.67
N ILE A 317 11.84 -9.68 2.67
CA ILE A 317 10.83 -8.78 3.25
C ILE A 317 10.31 -7.78 2.20
N GLN A 318 11.19 -7.22 1.40
CA GLN A 318 10.82 -6.31 0.30
C GLN A 318 10.04 -7.03 -0.79
N GLN A 319 10.45 -8.25 -1.14
CA GLN A 319 9.74 -9.05 -2.14
C GLN A 319 8.31 -9.36 -1.71
N GLU A 320 8.07 -9.66 -0.43
CA GLU A 320 6.73 -9.88 0.09
C GLU A 320 5.83 -8.63 -0.08
N LYS A 321 6.37 -7.43 0.13
CA LYS A 321 5.64 -6.17 -0.14
C LYS A 321 5.30 -6.01 -1.62
N VAL A 322 6.27 -6.21 -2.51
CA VAL A 322 6.04 -6.14 -3.96
C VAL A 322 4.98 -7.15 -4.40
N ASP A 323 5.08 -8.39 -3.92
CA ASP A 323 4.12 -9.45 -4.27
C ASP A 323 2.72 -9.14 -3.75
N SER A 324 2.58 -8.48 -2.59
CA SER A 324 1.27 -8.05 -2.07
C SER A 324 0.58 -7.04 -3.00
N TYR A 325 1.31 -6.08 -3.57
CA TYR A 325 0.76 -5.14 -4.54
C TYR A 325 0.44 -5.81 -5.88
N ARG A 326 1.28 -6.74 -6.33
CA ARG A 326 1.03 -7.54 -7.54
C ARG A 326 -0.22 -8.41 -7.39
N ASP A 327 -0.42 -9.01 -6.24
CA ASP A 327 -1.63 -9.77 -5.91
C ASP A 327 -2.86 -8.86 -5.89
N ALA A 328 -2.76 -7.64 -5.37
CA ALA A 328 -3.84 -6.67 -5.41
C ALA A 328 -4.21 -6.31 -6.86
N VAL A 329 -3.23 -6.03 -7.73
CA VAL A 329 -3.47 -5.77 -9.17
C VAL A 329 -4.18 -6.95 -9.81
N ARG A 330 -3.74 -8.18 -9.56
CA ARG A 330 -4.38 -9.40 -10.09
C ARG A 330 -5.82 -9.52 -9.63
N ASN A 331 -6.09 -9.30 -8.35
CA ASN A 331 -7.42 -9.42 -7.78
C ASN A 331 -8.37 -8.35 -8.32
N PHE A 332 -7.92 -7.10 -8.43
CA PHE A 332 -8.71 -6.03 -9.06
C PHE A 332 -9.03 -6.33 -10.52
N ASN A 333 -8.09 -6.89 -11.28
CA ASN A 333 -8.31 -7.27 -12.68
C ASN A 333 -9.34 -8.42 -12.81
N ILE A 334 -9.33 -9.41 -11.92
CA ILE A 334 -10.33 -10.48 -11.89
C ILE A 334 -11.72 -9.88 -11.60
N LEU A 335 -11.83 -9.02 -10.60
CA LEU A 335 -13.08 -8.34 -10.27
C LEU A 335 -13.56 -7.47 -11.43
N PHE A 336 -12.66 -6.75 -12.09
CA PHE A 336 -12.99 -5.96 -13.28
C PHE A 336 -13.57 -6.82 -14.39
N ALA A 337 -12.99 -8.00 -14.67
CA ALA A 337 -13.51 -8.92 -15.67
C ALA A 337 -14.91 -9.43 -15.31
N LEU A 338 -15.16 -9.81 -14.06
CA LEU A 338 -16.47 -10.28 -13.58
C LEU A 338 -17.53 -9.19 -13.71
N PHE A 339 -17.26 -7.98 -13.20
CA PHE A 339 -18.19 -6.86 -13.31
C PHE A 339 -18.32 -6.32 -14.74
N GLY A 340 -17.28 -6.49 -15.57
CA GLY A 340 -17.33 -6.23 -16.99
C GLY A 340 -18.34 -7.13 -17.70
N LEU A 341 -18.30 -8.44 -17.43
CA LEU A 341 -19.29 -9.39 -17.95
C LEU A 341 -20.71 -9.03 -17.50
N LEU A 342 -20.87 -8.68 -16.20
CA LEU A 342 -22.15 -8.23 -15.68
C LEU A 342 -22.64 -6.97 -16.40
N SER A 343 -21.78 -6.00 -16.62
CA SER A 343 -22.09 -4.77 -17.35
C SER A 343 -22.51 -5.05 -18.80
N MET A 344 -21.88 -6.03 -19.49
CA MET A 344 -22.28 -6.47 -20.83
C MET A 344 -23.66 -7.15 -20.82
N MET A 345 -23.98 -7.95 -19.79
CA MET A 345 -25.34 -8.51 -19.64
C MET A 345 -26.39 -7.41 -19.49
N ILE A 346 -26.10 -6.38 -18.73
CA ILE A 346 -27.02 -5.22 -18.60
C ILE A 346 -27.19 -4.52 -19.95
N SER A 347 -26.12 -4.34 -20.72
CA SER A 347 -26.20 -3.80 -22.08
C SER A 347 -27.07 -4.64 -23.00
N TYR A 348 -27.00 -5.97 -22.87
CA TYR A 348 -27.93 -6.86 -23.57
C TYR A 348 -29.39 -6.61 -23.18
N PHE A 349 -29.71 -6.51 -21.89
CA PHE A 349 -31.09 -6.21 -21.44
C PHE A 349 -31.55 -4.84 -21.92
N LEU A 350 -30.68 -3.82 -21.90
CA LEU A 350 -30.96 -2.49 -22.46
C LEU A 350 -31.28 -2.58 -23.96
N LEU A 351 -30.50 -3.36 -24.71
CA LEU A 351 -30.74 -3.57 -26.13
C LEU A 351 -32.09 -4.25 -26.38
N VAL A 352 -32.41 -5.35 -25.67
CA VAL A 352 -33.67 -6.09 -25.81
C VAL A 352 -34.86 -5.16 -25.49
N THR A 353 -34.81 -4.46 -24.36
CA THR A 353 -35.88 -3.56 -23.93
C THR A 353 -36.05 -2.41 -24.93
N THR A 354 -34.95 -1.82 -25.42
CA THR A 354 -35.01 -0.74 -26.43
C THR A 354 -35.58 -1.25 -27.76
N PHE A 355 -35.19 -2.48 -28.17
CA PHE A 355 -35.72 -3.10 -29.38
C PHE A 355 -37.20 -3.35 -29.27
N LEU A 356 -37.70 -3.89 -28.15
CA LEU A 356 -39.12 -4.11 -27.92
C LEU A 356 -39.93 -2.81 -27.94
N LEU A 357 -39.45 -1.76 -27.30
CA LEU A 357 -40.09 -0.44 -27.26
C LEU A 357 -40.12 0.27 -28.61
N LYS A 358 -39.09 0.10 -29.44
CA LYS A 358 -38.91 0.81 -30.71
C LYS A 358 -38.92 -0.13 -31.90
N ARG A 359 -39.52 -1.34 -31.78
CA ARG A 359 -39.49 -2.41 -32.79
C ARG A 359 -39.93 -1.90 -34.16
N THR A 360 -41.07 -1.23 -34.25
CA THR A 360 -41.63 -0.69 -35.49
C THR A 360 -40.70 0.34 -36.14
N ASP A 361 -40.21 1.29 -35.36
CA ASP A 361 -39.29 2.32 -35.85
C ASP A 361 -37.98 1.75 -36.37
N ILE A 362 -37.37 0.81 -35.60
CA ILE A 362 -36.12 0.14 -36.00
C ILE A 362 -36.28 -0.68 -37.26
N ILE A 363 -37.41 -1.43 -37.41
CA ILE A 363 -37.69 -2.24 -38.61
C ILE A 363 -37.96 -1.37 -39.78
N THR A 364 -38.76 -0.29 -39.62
CA THR A 364 -39.05 0.69 -40.72
C THR A 364 -37.77 1.33 -41.23
N LYS A 365 -36.91 1.82 -40.32
CA LYS A 365 -35.60 2.38 -40.69
C LYS A 365 -34.70 1.34 -41.42
N LYS A 366 -34.78 0.07 -41.05
CA LYS A 366 -34.05 -1.01 -41.74
C LYS A 366 -34.53 -1.18 -43.16
N PHE A 367 -35.85 -1.19 -43.40
CA PHE A 367 -36.40 -1.27 -44.74
C PHE A 367 -36.10 -0.01 -45.58
N MET A 368 -35.97 1.17 -44.94
CA MET A 368 -35.53 2.37 -45.62
C MET A 368 -34.01 2.44 -45.87
N GLY A 369 -33.23 1.36 -45.54
CA GLY A 369 -31.79 1.30 -45.80
C GLY A 369 -30.90 2.04 -44.81
N TRP A 370 -31.43 2.48 -43.66
CA TRP A 370 -30.62 3.16 -42.64
C TRP A 370 -29.53 2.23 -42.08
N LYS A 371 -28.34 2.82 -41.78
CA LYS A 371 -27.23 2.07 -41.19
C LYS A 371 -27.59 1.60 -39.80
N LEU A 372 -26.95 0.54 -39.31
CA LEU A 372 -27.18 -0.08 -38.02
C LEU A 372 -26.98 0.93 -36.87
N ILE A 373 -25.93 1.75 -36.95
CA ILE A 373 -25.60 2.78 -35.96
C ILE A 373 -26.74 3.80 -35.84
N ASP A 374 -27.33 4.24 -36.96
CA ASP A 374 -28.41 5.22 -36.96
C ASP A 374 -29.70 4.67 -36.36
N ARG A 375 -29.97 3.37 -36.56
CA ARG A 375 -31.13 2.72 -35.97
C ARG A 375 -31.08 2.63 -34.45
N TYR A 376 -29.86 2.46 -33.87
CA TYR A 376 -29.61 2.38 -32.42
C TYR A 376 -28.99 3.64 -31.85
N ARG A 377 -28.99 4.77 -32.58
CA ARG A 377 -28.30 6.02 -32.20
C ARG A 377 -28.65 6.48 -30.78
N SER A 378 -29.93 6.37 -30.36
CA SER A 378 -30.35 6.77 -29.02
C SER A 378 -29.76 5.88 -27.93
N LEU A 379 -29.66 4.56 -28.14
CA LEU A 379 -29.07 3.63 -27.20
C LEU A 379 -27.55 3.84 -27.10
N LEU A 380 -26.90 3.94 -28.26
CA LEU A 380 -25.44 4.17 -28.34
C LEU A 380 -25.05 5.50 -27.72
N GLY A 381 -25.84 6.56 -27.96
CA GLY A 381 -25.60 7.89 -27.34
C GLY A 381 -25.70 7.85 -25.80
N LEU A 382 -26.68 7.11 -25.28
CA LEU A 382 -26.82 6.91 -23.84
C LEU A 382 -25.67 6.09 -23.25
N LEU A 383 -25.24 5.01 -23.91
CA LEU A 383 -24.08 4.24 -23.47
C LEU A 383 -22.80 5.08 -23.47
N LEU A 384 -22.57 5.86 -24.53
CA LEU A 384 -21.43 6.78 -24.57
C LEU A 384 -21.49 7.83 -23.46
N ALA A 385 -22.66 8.37 -23.14
CA ALA A 385 -22.83 9.30 -22.03
C ALA A 385 -22.52 8.63 -20.68
N VAL A 386 -22.95 7.38 -20.47
CA VAL A 386 -22.64 6.61 -19.24
C VAL A 386 -21.14 6.37 -19.09
N TYR A 387 -20.42 6.14 -20.18
CA TYR A 387 -18.97 5.88 -20.13
C TYR A 387 -18.11 7.15 -20.10
N SER A 388 -18.62 8.29 -20.60
CA SER A 388 -17.84 9.53 -20.70
C SER A 388 -17.41 10.09 -19.34
N LEU A 389 -18.31 10.13 -18.36
CA LEU A 389 -18.01 10.66 -17.03
C LEU A 389 -16.96 9.77 -16.30
N PRO A 390 -17.12 8.44 -16.22
CA PRO A 390 -16.09 7.55 -15.67
C PRO A 390 -14.73 7.65 -16.38
N PHE A 391 -14.72 7.80 -17.69
CA PHE A 391 -13.49 8.00 -18.44
C PHE A 391 -12.77 9.30 -18.05
N MET A 392 -13.51 10.39 -17.87
CA MET A 392 -12.96 11.66 -17.36
C MET A 392 -12.41 11.49 -15.95
N VAL A 393 -13.11 10.78 -15.06
CA VAL A 393 -12.61 10.50 -13.70
C VAL A 393 -11.31 9.70 -13.74
N LEU A 394 -11.21 8.67 -14.59
CA LEU A 394 -9.99 7.89 -14.75
C LEU A 394 -8.81 8.73 -15.26
N LEU A 395 -9.04 9.70 -16.16
CA LEU A 395 -7.98 10.60 -16.63
C LEU A 395 -7.33 11.40 -15.49
N PHE A 396 -8.10 11.76 -14.45
CA PHE A 396 -7.58 12.50 -13.30
C PHE A 396 -6.98 11.64 -12.20
N PHE A 397 -7.50 10.41 -12.01
CA PHE A 397 -7.19 9.62 -10.81
C PHE A 397 -6.45 8.31 -11.07
N ALA A 398 -6.32 7.86 -12.32
CA ALA A 398 -5.74 6.54 -12.61
C ALA A 398 -4.21 6.49 -12.51
N HIS A 399 -3.51 7.63 -12.51
CA HIS A 399 -2.03 7.78 -12.43
C HIS A 399 -1.21 6.84 -13.35
N ALA A 400 -1.85 5.96 -14.11
CA ALA A 400 -1.24 5.01 -15.02
C ALA A 400 -2.04 4.90 -16.32
N LEU A 401 -1.36 4.65 -17.43
CA LEU A 401 -1.98 4.51 -18.75
C LEU A 401 -2.78 3.20 -18.87
N PHE A 402 -2.36 2.15 -18.18
CA PHE A 402 -2.97 0.82 -18.29
C PHE A 402 -4.47 0.79 -17.93
N PRO A 403 -4.95 1.35 -16.81
CA PRO A 403 -6.38 1.42 -16.49
C PRO A 403 -7.22 2.16 -17.54
N LEU A 404 -6.68 3.22 -18.14
CA LEU A 404 -7.34 3.98 -19.21
C LEU A 404 -7.53 3.14 -20.47
N LEU A 405 -6.48 2.44 -20.90
CA LEU A 405 -6.54 1.55 -22.06
C LEU A 405 -7.50 0.39 -21.83
N LEU A 406 -7.50 -0.18 -20.62
CA LEU A 406 -8.40 -1.28 -20.25
C LEU A 406 -9.86 -0.83 -20.27
N PHE A 407 -10.17 0.37 -19.74
CA PHE A 407 -11.52 0.91 -19.78
C PHE A 407 -11.99 1.27 -21.20
N ALA A 408 -11.12 1.89 -21.99
CA ALA A 408 -11.42 2.20 -23.38
C ALA A 408 -11.66 0.94 -24.20
N GLY A 409 -10.82 -0.09 -24.05
CA GLY A 409 -10.99 -1.39 -24.66
C GLY A 409 -12.30 -2.07 -24.27
N PHE A 410 -12.64 -2.05 -22.97
CA PHE A 410 -13.92 -2.56 -22.48
C PHE A 410 -15.11 -1.80 -23.08
N THR A 411 -15.06 -0.47 -23.11
CA THR A 411 -16.12 0.36 -23.72
C THR A 411 -16.33 0.03 -25.20
N CYS A 412 -15.25 -0.12 -25.96
CA CYS A 412 -15.32 -0.52 -27.36
C CYS A 412 -15.95 -1.92 -27.50
N LEU A 413 -15.54 -2.89 -26.68
CA LEU A 413 -16.08 -4.24 -26.70
C LEU A 413 -17.58 -4.27 -26.39
N ASP A 414 -18.05 -3.53 -25.39
CA ASP A 414 -19.47 -3.46 -25.03
C ASP A 414 -20.31 -2.83 -26.14
N ILE A 415 -19.84 -1.77 -26.78
CA ILE A 415 -20.51 -1.14 -27.92
C ILE A 415 -20.58 -2.11 -29.12
N LEU A 416 -19.48 -2.77 -29.45
CA LEU A 416 -19.45 -3.76 -30.52
C LEU A 416 -20.38 -4.95 -30.21
N PHE A 417 -20.44 -5.42 -28.98
CA PHE A 417 -21.36 -6.44 -28.53
C PHE A 417 -22.82 -6.05 -28.74
N VAL A 418 -23.21 -4.83 -28.33
CA VAL A 418 -24.55 -4.29 -28.55
C VAL A 418 -24.90 -4.22 -30.03
N LEU A 419 -23.99 -3.75 -30.88
CA LEU A 419 -24.22 -3.66 -32.34
C LEU A 419 -24.34 -5.05 -32.95
N PHE A 420 -23.48 -6.00 -32.58
CA PHE A 420 -23.53 -7.37 -33.06
C PHE A 420 -24.86 -8.07 -32.74
N LEU A 421 -25.28 -7.98 -31.47
CA LEU A 421 -26.53 -8.59 -31.01
C LEU A 421 -27.75 -7.89 -31.61
N GLY A 422 -27.71 -6.55 -31.74
CA GLY A 422 -28.77 -5.78 -32.42
C GLY A 422 -28.98 -6.23 -33.86
N SER A 423 -27.90 -6.41 -34.61
CA SER A 423 -27.94 -6.96 -36.00
C SER A 423 -28.55 -8.37 -36.04
N LYS A 424 -28.17 -9.24 -35.09
CA LYS A 424 -28.70 -10.63 -35.02
C LYS A 424 -30.18 -10.66 -34.66
N MET A 425 -30.62 -9.82 -33.73
CA MET A 425 -32.04 -9.71 -33.34
C MET A 425 -32.90 -9.20 -34.48
N GLU A 426 -32.44 -8.18 -35.22
CA GLU A 426 -33.16 -7.67 -36.38
C GLU A 426 -33.35 -8.75 -37.49
N LYS A 427 -32.29 -9.52 -37.79
CA LYS A 427 -32.36 -10.58 -38.79
C LYS A 427 -33.42 -11.62 -38.44
N ARG A 428 -33.48 -12.02 -37.16
CA ARG A 428 -34.44 -13.02 -36.65
C ARG A 428 -35.88 -12.47 -36.71
N ASN A 429 -36.09 -11.25 -36.28
CA ASN A 429 -37.44 -10.64 -36.26
C ASN A 429 -37.99 -10.36 -37.67
N VAL A 430 -37.15 -9.90 -38.59
CA VAL A 430 -37.55 -9.73 -40.00
C VAL A 430 -37.95 -11.05 -40.66
N ALA A 431 -37.18 -12.13 -40.40
CA ALA A 431 -37.52 -13.46 -40.90
C ALA A 431 -38.87 -13.98 -40.35
N GLN A 432 -39.22 -13.68 -39.10
CA GLN A 432 -40.52 -14.04 -38.50
C GLN A 432 -41.65 -13.24 -39.12
N LEU A 433 -41.49 -11.93 -39.34
CA LEU A 433 -42.48 -11.08 -40.00
C LEU A 433 -42.77 -11.53 -41.44
N LEU A 434 -41.72 -11.91 -42.18
CA LEU A 434 -41.87 -12.42 -43.57
C LEU A 434 -42.53 -13.79 -43.66
N LYS A 435 -42.48 -14.56 -42.57
CA LYS A 435 -43.17 -15.89 -42.49
C LYS A 435 -44.64 -15.79 -42.06
N GLY A 436 -45.13 -14.56 -41.82
CA GLY A 436 -46.54 -14.36 -41.39
C GLY A 436 -46.79 -14.68 -39.90
N ASP A 437 -45.76 -14.99 -39.15
CA ASP A 437 -45.87 -15.12 -37.69
C ASP A 437 -46.06 -13.72 -37.08
N ILE A 438 -47.28 -13.18 -37.20
CA ILE A 438 -47.68 -11.95 -36.55
C ILE A 438 -47.97 -12.29 -35.09
N LEU A 439 -47.14 -11.83 -34.19
CA LEU A 439 -47.44 -11.67 -32.78
C LEU A 439 -47.67 -10.24 -32.46
#